data_a34ed2198d2e4eeda0149c5ee71e9f01
#
_entry.id   a34ed2198d2e4eeda0149c5ee71e9f01
#
_cell.length_a   1.000
_cell.length_b   1.000
_cell.length_c   1.000
_cell.angle_alpha   90.00
_cell.angle_beta   90.00
_cell.angle_gamma   90.00
#
_symmetry.space_group_name_H-M   'P 1'
#
loop_
_entity.id
_entity.type
_entity.pdbx_description
1 polymer ?
#
loop_
_entity_poly.entity_id
_entity_poly.type
_entity_poly.pdbx_seq_one_letter_code
_entity_poly.pdbx_strand_id
1 'polypeptide(L)'
;MLTQYKLTLQPEKPCSPRPEWAYRLYAALLAETSQDFAVSVHQSAVTPVSQFLRHTPQGLQWTINLLGEESEAVLAPVIDRLDRVLLEKDRVVLLTEKRSSHMLCSADELFALAAQGNSQLHRLRFCTPTCFKSVGQYLPLPTTRLIVQSLMKKWN
;
A
#
# COMPACT_ATOMS: atom_id res chain seq x y z
N MET A 1 -12.00 4.22 8.55
CA MET A 1 -11.69 2.78 8.62
C MET A 1 -10.35 2.52 7.94
N LEU A 2 -9.53 1.66 8.49
CA LEU A 2 -8.27 1.23 7.90
C LEU A 2 -8.31 -0.29 7.73
N THR A 3 -8.33 -0.75 6.47
CA THR A 3 -8.39 -2.18 6.14
C THR A 3 -7.13 -2.60 5.43
N GLN A 4 -6.58 -3.74 5.80
CA GLN A 4 -5.42 -4.34 5.18
C GLN A 4 -5.81 -5.62 4.44
N TYR A 5 -5.46 -5.71 3.17
CA TYR A 5 -5.53 -6.91 2.35
C TYR A 5 -4.14 -7.51 2.16
N LYS A 6 -4.06 -8.82 2.21
CA LYS A 6 -2.84 -9.58 1.91
C LYS A 6 -3.15 -10.64 0.86
N LEU A 7 -2.47 -10.55 -0.27
CA LEU A 7 -2.55 -11.53 -1.35
C LEU A 7 -1.20 -12.25 -1.44
N THR A 8 -1.24 -13.58 -1.48
CA THR A 8 -0.08 -14.39 -1.82
C THR A 8 -0.14 -14.66 -3.32
N LEU A 9 0.86 -14.16 -4.04
CA LEU A 9 0.94 -14.23 -5.48
C LEU A 9 2.03 -15.22 -5.90
N GLN A 10 1.74 -16.01 -6.94
CA GLN A 10 2.71 -16.91 -7.58
C GLN A 10 2.79 -16.59 -9.07
N PRO A 11 3.99 -16.50 -9.65
CA PRO A 11 4.13 -16.43 -11.08
C PRO A 11 3.62 -17.73 -11.74
N GLU A 12 2.80 -17.61 -12.79
CA GLU A 12 2.32 -18.76 -13.57
C GLU A 12 3.48 -19.58 -14.17
N LYS A 13 4.58 -18.90 -14.51
CA LYS A 13 5.83 -19.51 -14.96
C LYS A 13 6.96 -19.10 -14.04
N PRO A 14 7.90 -20.00 -13.72
CA PRO A 14 9.05 -19.68 -12.87
C PRO A 14 9.80 -18.47 -13.41
N CYS A 15 9.96 -17.45 -12.57
CA CYS A 15 10.74 -16.25 -12.89
C CYS A 15 11.19 -15.56 -11.60
N SER A 16 12.19 -14.70 -11.74
CA SER A 16 12.70 -13.93 -10.61
C SER A 16 11.90 -12.64 -10.44
N PRO A 17 11.30 -12.41 -9.26
CA PRO A 17 10.59 -11.16 -8.97
C PRO A 17 11.52 -9.94 -9.06
N ARG A 18 10.95 -8.81 -9.47
CA ARG A 18 11.65 -7.53 -9.60
C ARG A 18 11.03 -6.46 -8.68
N PRO A 19 11.82 -5.53 -8.14
CA PRO A 19 11.31 -4.45 -7.29
C PRO A 19 10.19 -3.61 -7.96
N GLU A 20 10.28 -3.43 -9.29
CA GLU A 20 9.32 -2.66 -10.07
C GLU A 20 7.92 -3.28 -10.13
N TRP A 21 7.79 -4.56 -9.79
CA TRP A 21 6.50 -5.24 -9.80
C TRP A 21 5.53 -4.63 -8.78
N ALA A 22 6.02 -4.10 -7.66
CA ALA A 22 5.16 -3.40 -6.70
C ALA A 22 4.41 -2.24 -7.35
N TYR A 23 5.12 -1.40 -8.13
CA TYR A 23 4.51 -0.30 -8.85
C TYR A 23 3.54 -0.77 -9.95
N ARG A 24 3.89 -1.83 -10.66
CA ARG A 24 3.06 -2.38 -11.75
C ARG A 24 1.79 -3.03 -11.24
N LEU A 25 1.87 -3.73 -10.10
CA LEU A 25 0.69 -4.27 -9.41
C LEU A 25 -0.25 -3.15 -8.97
N TYR A 26 0.30 -2.06 -8.44
CA TYR A 26 -0.50 -0.89 -8.07
C TYR A 26 -1.19 -0.26 -9.28
N ALA A 27 -0.47 -0.10 -10.38
CA ALA A 27 -1.06 0.41 -11.62
C ALA A 27 -2.15 -0.52 -12.17
N ALA A 28 -1.92 -1.83 -12.15
CA ALA A 28 -2.92 -2.82 -12.55
C ALA A 28 -4.17 -2.78 -11.67
N LEU A 29 -4.00 -2.63 -10.34
CA LEU A 29 -5.12 -2.49 -9.41
C LEU A 29 -5.97 -1.26 -9.74
N LEU A 30 -5.35 -0.11 -9.97
CA LEU A 30 -6.07 1.12 -10.31
C LEU A 30 -6.72 1.05 -11.70
N ALA A 31 -6.14 0.32 -12.64
CA ALA A 31 -6.74 0.12 -13.97
C ALA A 31 -8.08 -0.64 -13.93
N GLU A 32 -8.32 -1.43 -12.89
CA GLU A 32 -9.59 -2.13 -12.65
C GLU A 32 -10.67 -1.24 -12.01
N THR A 33 -10.35 0.01 -11.71
CA THR A 33 -11.29 0.99 -11.13
C THR A 33 -11.79 1.98 -12.20
N SER A 34 -12.73 2.85 -11.83
CA SER A 34 -13.13 3.95 -12.71
C SER A 34 -11.98 4.93 -12.93
N GLN A 35 -11.96 5.56 -14.10
CA GLN A 35 -10.97 6.59 -14.44
C GLN A 35 -11.00 7.75 -13.43
N ASP A 36 -12.21 8.16 -12.98
CA ASP A 36 -12.37 9.25 -12.01
C ASP A 36 -11.71 8.91 -10.67
N PHE A 37 -11.89 7.67 -10.18
CA PHE A 37 -11.24 7.23 -8.95
C PHE A 37 -9.71 7.16 -9.11
N ALA A 38 -9.21 6.60 -10.21
CA ALA A 38 -7.77 6.55 -10.47
C ALA A 38 -7.15 7.95 -10.53
N VAL A 39 -7.82 8.91 -11.18
CA VAL A 39 -7.39 10.32 -11.23
C VAL A 39 -7.43 10.95 -9.84
N SER A 40 -8.51 10.75 -9.06
CA SER A 40 -8.62 11.28 -7.69
C SER A 40 -7.50 10.80 -6.78
N VAL A 41 -7.14 9.51 -6.86
CA VAL A 41 -6.01 8.93 -6.11
C VAL A 41 -4.68 9.59 -6.47
N HIS A 42 -4.46 9.92 -7.74
CA HIS A 42 -3.23 10.60 -8.18
C HIS A 42 -3.18 12.08 -7.80
N GLN A 43 -4.31 12.75 -7.73
CA GLN A 43 -4.41 14.18 -7.40
C GLN A 43 -4.52 14.46 -5.90
N SER A 44 -4.88 13.45 -5.12
CA SER A 44 -5.05 13.59 -3.67
C SER A 44 -3.73 13.89 -2.97
N ALA A 45 -3.75 14.87 -2.08
CA ALA A 45 -2.63 15.16 -1.19
C ALA A 45 -2.34 13.99 -0.21
N VAL A 46 -3.39 13.24 0.14
CA VAL A 46 -3.32 12.02 0.95
C VAL A 46 -3.82 10.86 0.09
N THR A 47 -2.90 10.00 -0.30
CA THR A 47 -3.25 8.79 -1.05
C THR A 47 -4.01 7.82 -0.14
N PRO A 48 -5.28 7.47 -0.44
CA PRO A 48 -6.09 6.60 0.41
C PRO A 48 -5.68 5.13 0.31
N VAL A 49 -4.67 4.85 -0.50
CA VAL A 49 -4.14 3.50 -0.74
C VAL A 49 -2.65 3.49 -0.55
N SER A 50 -2.16 2.56 0.25
CA SER A 50 -0.73 2.24 0.30
C SER A 50 -0.52 0.76 0.03
N GLN A 51 0.61 0.40 -0.56
CA GLN A 51 0.91 -0.98 -0.86
C GLN A 51 2.40 -1.27 -0.82
N PHE A 52 2.72 -2.52 -0.59
CA PHE A 52 4.09 -3.02 -0.75
C PHE A 52 4.10 -4.50 -1.13
N LEU A 53 5.15 -4.91 -1.80
CA LEU A 53 5.41 -6.28 -2.22
C LEU A 53 6.61 -6.83 -1.46
N ARG A 54 6.50 -8.04 -0.94
CA ARG A 54 7.54 -8.69 -0.17
C ARG A 54 7.70 -10.14 -0.59
N HIS A 55 8.94 -10.60 -0.66
CA HIS A 55 9.24 -12.02 -0.85
C HIS A 55 9.04 -12.77 0.47
N THR A 56 8.37 -13.91 0.40
CA THR A 56 8.17 -14.82 1.53
C THR A 56 8.47 -16.25 1.08
N PRO A 57 8.67 -17.20 2.00
CA PRO A 57 8.81 -18.61 1.64
C PRO A 57 7.61 -19.19 0.90
N GLN A 58 6.43 -18.57 1.04
CA GLN A 58 5.18 -19.00 0.39
C GLN A 58 4.94 -18.31 -0.95
N GLY A 59 5.82 -17.45 -1.40
CA GLY A 59 5.66 -16.67 -2.64
C GLY A 59 5.75 -15.17 -2.42
N LEU A 60 5.22 -14.40 -3.33
CA LEU A 60 5.15 -12.95 -3.23
C LEU A 60 3.95 -12.55 -2.38
N GLN A 61 4.19 -11.87 -1.28
CA GLN A 61 3.13 -11.27 -0.48
C GLN A 61 2.91 -9.82 -0.90
N TRP A 62 1.78 -9.55 -1.50
CA TRP A 62 1.32 -8.20 -1.80
C TRP A 62 0.38 -7.73 -0.70
N THR A 63 0.76 -6.67 0.00
CA THR A 63 -0.04 -6.05 1.05
C THR A 63 -0.59 -4.73 0.54
N ILE A 64 -1.89 -4.54 0.66
CA ILE A 64 -2.63 -3.34 0.25
C ILE A 64 -3.35 -2.81 1.49
N ASN A 65 -3.16 -1.54 1.82
CA ASN A 65 -3.89 -0.89 2.90
C ASN A 65 -4.82 0.16 2.29
N LEU A 66 -6.08 0.12 2.69
CA LEU A 66 -7.11 1.06 2.27
C LEU A 66 -7.48 1.96 3.44
N LEU A 67 -7.46 3.26 3.22
CA LEU A 67 -7.81 4.28 4.20
C LEU A 67 -9.11 4.97 3.77
N GLY A 68 -10.12 4.88 4.62
CA GLY A 68 -11.43 5.49 4.40
C GLY A 68 -12.42 4.57 3.70
N GLU A 69 -13.69 4.93 3.82
CA GLU A 69 -14.82 4.14 3.32
C GLU A 69 -14.92 4.15 1.79
N GLU A 70 -14.59 5.28 1.18
CA GLU A 70 -14.61 5.41 -0.29
C GLU A 70 -13.62 4.46 -0.96
N SER A 71 -12.36 4.44 -0.47
CA SER A 71 -11.35 3.52 -1.01
C SER A 71 -11.72 2.05 -0.80
N GLU A 72 -12.32 1.74 0.34
CA GLU A 72 -12.84 0.41 0.64
C GLU A 72 -13.97 0.02 -0.33
N ALA A 73 -14.97 0.89 -0.49
CA ALA A 73 -16.11 0.62 -1.37
C ALA A 73 -15.70 0.38 -2.83
N VAL A 74 -14.68 1.09 -3.31
CA VAL A 74 -14.20 0.95 -4.71
C VAL A 74 -13.24 -0.23 -4.87
N LEU A 75 -12.27 -0.39 -3.97
CA LEU A 75 -11.17 -1.33 -4.18
C LEU A 75 -11.40 -2.71 -3.57
N ALA A 76 -12.18 -2.84 -2.50
CA ALA A 76 -12.44 -4.15 -1.92
C ALA A 76 -13.05 -5.14 -2.93
N PRO A 77 -14.11 -4.77 -3.70
CA PRO A 77 -14.66 -5.66 -4.73
C PRO A 77 -13.67 -6.01 -5.85
N VAL A 78 -12.74 -5.10 -6.17
CA VAL A 78 -11.70 -5.35 -7.15
C VAL A 78 -10.70 -6.36 -6.60
N ILE A 79 -10.20 -6.12 -5.38
CA ILE A 79 -9.23 -7.00 -4.73
C ILE A 79 -9.82 -8.40 -4.52
N ASP A 80 -11.10 -8.49 -4.17
CA ASP A 80 -11.75 -9.77 -3.89
C ASP A 80 -11.92 -10.66 -5.11
N ARG A 81 -11.96 -10.10 -6.32
CA ARG A 81 -12.04 -10.86 -7.59
C ARG A 81 -10.70 -10.95 -8.34
N LEU A 82 -9.63 -10.45 -7.74
CA LEU A 82 -8.32 -10.38 -8.40
C LEU A 82 -7.60 -11.74 -8.35
N ASP A 83 -8.01 -12.67 -9.20
CA ASP A 83 -7.43 -14.01 -9.25
C ASP A 83 -6.14 -14.09 -10.07
N ARG A 84 -5.95 -13.15 -10.98
CA ARG A 84 -4.75 -13.05 -11.82
C ARG A 84 -4.42 -11.61 -12.18
N VAL A 85 -3.13 -11.30 -12.26
CA VAL A 85 -2.63 -9.99 -12.70
C VAL A 85 -1.59 -10.18 -13.80
N LEU A 86 -1.81 -9.53 -14.95
CA LEU A 86 -0.82 -9.48 -16.03
C LEU A 86 0.09 -8.27 -15.85
N LEU A 87 1.38 -8.52 -15.67
CA LEU A 87 2.42 -7.51 -15.73
C LEU A 87 2.93 -7.39 -17.17
N GLU A 88 2.26 -6.59 -17.99
CA GLU A 88 2.46 -6.51 -19.43
C GLU A 88 3.92 -6.31 -19.84
N LYS A 89 4.62 -5.35 -19.20
CA LYS A 89 6.03 -5.05 -19.51
C LYS A 89 6.98 -6.21 -19.28
N ASP A 90 6.67 -7.09 -18.34
CA ASP A 90 7.47 -8.28 -18.02
C ASP A 90 6.95 -9.51 -18.73
N ARG A 91 5.74 -9.45 -19.30
CA ARG A 91 4.99 -10.60 -19.84
C ARG A 91 4.83 -11.72 -18.78
N VAL A 92 4.60 -11.33 -17.54
CA VAL A 92 4.42 -12.23 -16.41
C VAL A 92 2.99 -12.17 -15.93
N VAL A 93 2.39 -13.33 -15.73
CA VAL A 93 1.09 -13.48 -15.07
C VAL A 93 1.36 -13.92 -13.63
N LEU A 94 0.76 -13.21 -12.69
CA LEU A 94 0.75 -13.57 -11.28
C LEU A 94 -0.63 -14.09 -10.93
N LEU A 95 -0.70 -15.26 -10.29
CA LEU A 95 -1.92 -15.89 -9.81
C LEU A 95 -2.06 -15.65 -8.31
N THR A 96 -3.28 -15.36 -7.86
CA THR A 96 -3.59 -15.21 -6.43
C THR A 96 -3.89 -16.56 -5.80
N GLU A 97 -2.97 -17.07 -4.99
CA GLU A 97 -3.11 -18.34 -4.28
C GLU A 97 -3.92 -18.22 -2.98
N LYS A 98 -3.72 -17.11 -2.29
CA LYS A 98 -4.39 -16.83 -1.01
C LYS A 98 -4.74 -15.36 -0.92
N ARG A 99 -5.87 -15.10 -0.27
CA ARG A 99 -6.36 -13.75 0.01
C ARG A 99 -6.86 -13.70 1.44
N SER A 100 -6.56 -12.62 2.13
CA SER A 100 -7.11 -12.32 3.45
C SER A 100 -7.29 -10.83 3.60
N SER A 101 -8.32 -10.43 4.34
CA SER A 101 -8.55 -9.04 4.73
C SER A 101 -8.65 -8.95 6.25
N HIS A 102 -8.25 -7.82 6.78
CA HIS A 102 -8.32 -7.52 8.19
C HIS A 102 -8.53 -6.03 8.41
N MET A 103 -9.60 -5.67 9.10
CA MET A 103 -9.80 -4.31 9.58
C MET A 103 -8.82 -4.05 10.73
N LEU A 104 -7.90 -3.10 10.54
CA LEU A 104 -6.87 -2.78 11.53
C LEU A 104 -7.42 -1.89 12.65
N CYS A 105 -8.18 -0.86 12.29
CA CYS A 105 -8.87 0.00 13.23
C CYS A 105 -9.99 0.81 12.53
N SER A 106 -10.98 1.21 13.30
CA SER A 106 -11.95 2.24 12.93
C SER A 106 -11.32 3.64 13.08
N ALA A 107 -12.00 4.65 12.55
CA ALA A 107 -11.60 6.05 12.78
C ALA A 107 -11.68 6.41 14.27
N ASP A 108 -12.76 6.00 14.94
CA ASP A 108 -12.99 6.29 16.37
C ASP A 108 -11.92 5.64 17.25
N GLU A 109 -11.52 4.41 16.97
CA GLU A 109 -10.42 3.75 17.68
C GLU A 109 -9.09 4.47 17.47
N LEU A 110 -8.82 4.96 16.24
CA LEU A 110 -7.61 5.71 15.95
C LEU A 110 -7.59 7.03 16.72
N PHE A 111 -8.70 7.77 16.75
CA PHE A 111 -8.83 9.00 17.54
C PHE A 111 -8.74 8.74 19.04
N ALA A 112 -9.34 7.66 19.55
CA ALA A 112 -9.24 7.27 20.94
C ALA A 112 -7.80 6.96 21.35
N LEU A 113 -7.05 6.25 20.50
CA LEU A 113 -5.62 5.99 20.72
C LEU A 113 -4.79 7.29 20.73
N ALA A 114 -5.08 8.21 19.81
CA ALA A 114 -4.39 9.50 19.75
C ALA A 114 -4.68 10.35 21.02
N ALA A 115 -5.92 10.33 21.52
CA ALA A 115 -6.35 11.07 22.70
C ALA A 115 -5.73 10.54 24.01
N GLN A 116 -5.42 9.25 24.09
CA GLN A 116 -4.82 8.65 25.29
C GLN A 116 -3.39 9.15 25.55
N GLY A 117 -2.73 9.72 24.55
CA GLY A 117 -1.32 10.11 24.61
C GLY A 117 -0.43 8.89 24.92
N ASN A 118 0.72 8.84 24.34
CA ASN A 118 1.66 7.76 24.62
C ASN A 118 3.08 8.31 24.70
N SER A 119 3.65 8.25 25.91
CA SER A 119 5.04 8.63 26.16
C SER A 119 6.05 7.51 25.84
N GLN A 120 5.58 6.36 25.31
CA GLN A 120 6.47 5.24 25.00
C GLN A 120 7.33 5.54 23.78
N LEU A 121 8.54 5.00 23.81
CA LEU A 121 9.43 5.03 22.64
C LEU A 121 8.88 4.15 21.53
N HIS A 122 8.64 4.74 20.37
CA HIS A 122 8.22 4.01 19.18
C HIS A 122 9.41 3.66 18.31
N ARG A 123 9.49 2.39 17.90
CA ARG A 123 10.49 1.92 16.95
C ARG A 123 9.90 1.89 15.55
N LEU A 124 10.45 2.68 14.63
CA LEU A 124 10.12 2.62 13.21
C LEU A 124 11.13 1.71 12.50
N ARG A 125 10.62 0.77 11.71
CA ARG A 125 11.42 -0.11 10.86
C ARG A 125 11.07 0.13 9.40
N PHE A 126 12.04 0.56 8.62
CA PHE A 126 11.92 0.65 7.18
C PHE A 126 12.22 -0.72 6.58
N CYS A 127 11.21 -1.38 5.98
CA CYS A 127 11.34 -2.74 5.44
C CYS A 127 11.69 -2.74 3.95
N THR A 128 11.67 -1.57 3.31
CA THR A 128 12.04 -1.36 1.90
C THR A 128 12.95 -0.14 1.81
N PRO A 129 13.74 0.01 0.73
CA PRO A 129 14.47 1.25 0.47
C PRO A 129 13.50 2.43 0.51
N THR A 130 13.76 3.37 1.39
CA THR A 130 12.89 4.52 1.63
C THR A 130 13.70 5.80 1.49
N CYS A 131 13.18 6.76 0.74
CA CYS A 131 13.74 8.10 0.66
C CYS A 131 12.66 9.14 0.90
N PHE A 132 13.06 10.30 1.35
CA PHE A 132 12.19 11.45 1.55
C PHE A 132 12.51 12.51 0.51
N LYS A 133 11.50 13.27 0.10
CA LYS A 133 11.70 14.42 -0.79
C LYS A 133 11.58 15.70 0.04
N SER A 134 12.60 16.53 0.00
CA SER A 134 12.61 17.85 0.64
C SER A 134 13.24 18.87 -0.29
N VAL A 135 12.56 20.00 -0.49
CA VAL A 135 13.03 21.10 -1.37
C VAL A 135 13.47 20.58 -2.76
N GLY A 136 12.67 19.66 -3.32
CA GLY A 136 12.96 19.08 -4.65
C GLY A 136 14.05 18.00 -4.71
N GLN A 137 14.77 17.75 -3.61
CA GLN A 137 15.85 16.76 -3.54
C GLN A 137 15.43 15.49 -2.81
N TYR A 138 15.96 14.35 -3.23
CA TYR A 138 15.79 13.07 -2.56
C TYR A 138 16.82 12.91 -1.44
N LEU A 139 16.33 12.64 -0.23
CA LEU A 139 17.13 12.42 0.97
C LEU A 139 17.04 10.95 1.36
N PRO A 140 18.13 10.17 1.23
CA PRO A 140 18.10 8.73 1.50
C PRO A 140 18.10 8.39 2.98
N LEU A 141 18.48 9.33 3.85
CA LEU A 141 18.51 9.12 5.30
C LEU A 141 17.36 9.85 5.96
N PRO A 142 16.43 9.10 6.59
CA PRO A 142 15.32 9.70 7.32
C PRO A 142 15.83 10.40 8.59
N THR A 143 15.42 11.64 8.78
CA THR A 143 15.53 12.31 10.07
C THR A 143 14.17 12.33 10.78
N THR A 144 14.15 12.37 12.10
CA THR A 144 12.90 12.48 12.88
C THR A 144 12.03 13.63 12.37
N ARG A 145 12.64 14.78 12.08
CA ARG A 145 11.93 15.94 11.53
C ARG A 145 11.22 15.63 10.20
N LEU A 146 11.90 14.99 9.26
CA LEU A 146 11.32 14.65 7.95
C LEU A 146 10.17 13.66 8.09
N ILE A 147 10.31 12.66 8.96
CA ILE A 147 9.26 11.68 9.24
C ILE A 147 8.04 12.39 9.82
N VAL A 148 8.20 13.14 10.90
CA VAL A 148 7.10 13.84 11.58
C VAL A 148 6.43 14.85 10.64
N GLN A 149 7.20 15.67 9.92
CA GLN A 149 6.64 16.62 8.96
C GLN A 149 5.86 15.92 7.83
N SER A 150 6.33 14.78 7.34
CA SER A 150 5.62 14.00 6.32
C SER A 150 4.30 13.44 6.84
N LEU A 151 4.28 12.96 8.09
CA LEU A 151 3.06 12.48 8.74
C LEU A 151 2.07 13.62 9.00
N MET A 152 2.53 14.74 9.55
CA MET A 152 1.67 15.89 9.83
C MET A 152 1.03 16.47 8.56
N LYS A 153 1.79 16.58 7.47
CA LYS A 153 1.26 17.07 6.16
C LYS A 153 0.20 16.15 5.56
N LYS A 154 0.17 14.90 5.96
CA LYS A 154 -0.83 13.92 5.50
C LYS A 154 -2.03 13.81 6.44
N TRP A 155 -1.90 14.34 7.65
CA TRP A 155 -2.98 14.36 8.63
C TRP A 155 -3.92 15.57 8.47
N ASN A 156 -3.39 16.71 8.05
CA ASN A 156 -4.15 17.94 7.78
C ASN A 156 -4.67 17.99 6.35
#